data_ae7571910b7d12f7960125943b040578
#
_entry.id   ae7571910b7d12f7960125943b040578
#
_cell.length_a   1.000
_cell.length_b   1.000
_cell.length_c   1.000
_cell.angle_alpha   90.00
_cell.angle_beta   90.00
_cell.angle_gamma   90.00
#
_symmetry.space_group_name_H-M   'P 1'
#
loop_
_entity.id
_entity.type
_entity.pdbx_description
1 polymer ?
#
loop_
_entity_poly.entity_id
_entity_poly.type
_entity_poly.pdbx_seq_one_letter_code
_entity_poly.pdbx_strand_id
1 'polypeptide(L)'
;KGSTAGLQVTDKGQVTIEDASDGSNSGRMEAYRTHYRWDAGLTVRDWRYVVRIANIDKSALIRTYNAGTFATGAILPDLMYQAMRKVPNLSAGRPAFYMSRDIASWVARQSSAMGNAAAVTLDTVAADNKMTERFHGIPMRRVDALSPDEAALT
;
A
#
# COMPACT_ATOMS: atom_id res chain seq x y z
N LYS A 1 -10.40 23.03 14.05
CA LYS A 1 -11.25 24.14 13.61
C LYS A 1 -11.49 24.04 12.12
N GLY A 2 -12.74 23.75 11.67
CA GLY A 2 -13.18 24.02 10.32
C GLY A 2 -12.44 23.30 9.19
N SER A 3 -12.17 22.01 9.32
CA SER A 3 -11.70 21.23 8.16
C SER A 3 -12.86 21.08 7.18
N THR A 4 -12.66 21.46 5.91
CA THR A 4 -13.57 21.18 4.80
C THR A 4 -13.48 19.73 4.33
N ALA A 5 -12.70 18.90 4.99
CA ALA A 5 -12.54 17.48 4.66
C ALA A 5 -13.83 16.71 4.98
N GLY A 6 -14.12 15.71 4.15
CA GLY A 6 -15.28 14.85 4.27
C GLY A 6 -16.26 14.99 3.10
N LEU A 7 -17.41 14.35 3.24
CA LEU A 7 -18.49 14.39 2.25
C LEU A 7 -19.35 15.62 2.47
N GLN A 8 -19.41 16.49 1.46
CA GLN A 8 -20.29 17.63 1.40
C GLN A 8 -21.41 17.31 0.41
N VAL A 9 -22.63 17.53 0.83
CA VAL A 9 -23.83 17.33 0.01
C VAL A 9 -24.55 18.68 -0.09
N THR A 10 -24.71 19.17 -1.30
CA THR A 10 -25.42 20.41 -1.57
C THR A 10 -26.59 20.13 -2.50
N ASP A 11 -27.78 20.29 -1.99
CA ASP A 11 -28.99 20.25 -2.81
C ASP A 11 -29.09 21.55 -3.61
N LYS A 12 -29.16 21.43 -4.93
CA LYS A 12 -29.30 22.53 -5.87
C LYS A 12 -30.76 22.80 -6.25
N GLY A 13 -31.67 22.01 -5.71
CA GLY A 13 -33.08 22.08 -6.05
C GLY A 13 -33.39 21.66 -7.48
N GLN A 14 -34.47 22.19 -8.02
CA GLN A 14 -34.93 21.92 -9.36
C GLN A 14 -34.16 22.81 -10.36
N VAL A 15 -33.66 22.19 -11.42
CA VAL A 15 -32.87 22.87 -12.46
C VAL A 15 -33.31 22.34 -13.81
N THR A 16 -33.50 23.28 -14.76
CA THR A 16 -33.75 22.92 -16.14
C THR A 16 -32.46 22.44 -16.78
N ILE A 17 -32.47 21.24 -17.31
CA ILE A 17 -31.34 20.66 -18.07
C ILE A 17 -31.73 20.47 -19.53
N GLU A 18 -30.77 20.64 -20.41
CA GLU A 18 -30.93 20.37 -21.84
C GLU A 18 -30.69 18.91 -22.13
N ASP A 19 -31.58 18.28 -22.87
CA ASP A 19 -31.42 16.90 -23.35
C ASP A 19 -30.71 16.95 -24.71
N ALA A 20 -29.48 16.45 -24.71
CA ALA A 20 -28.66 16.34 -25.92
C ALA A 20 -28.75 14.98 -26.59
N SER A 21 -29.63 14.09 -26.11
CA SER A 21 -29.70 12.69 -26.55
C SER A 21 -30.15 12.53 -28.00
N ASP A 22 -30.91 13.47 -28.53
CA ASP A 22 -31.41 13.50 -29.92
C ASP A 22 -30.53 14.28 -30.90
N GLY A 23 -29.46 14.91 -30.42
CA GLY A 23 -28.56 15.75 -31.22
C GLY A 23 -29.12 17.11 -31.65
N SER A 24 -30.35 17.45 -31.26
CA SER A 24 -31.00 18.69 -31.66
C SER A 24 -30.95 19.80 -30.63
N ASN A 25 -30.50 19.56 -29.43
CA ASN A 25 -30.42 20.49 -28.28
C ASN A 25 -31.76 21.23 -27.99
N SER A 26 -32.88 20.67 -28.40
CA SER A 26 -34.19 21.34 -28.29
C SER A 26 -35.02 20.83 -27.10
N GLY A 27 -34.63 19.70 -26.54
CA GLY A 27 -35.32 19.14 -25.36
C GLY A 27 -34.87 19.79 -24.08
N ARG A 28 -35.80 20.28 -23.27
CA ARG A 28 -35.54 20.77 -21.93
C ARG A 28 -36.38 20.00 -20.95
N MET A 29 -35.76 19.60 -19.83
CA MET A 29 -36.45 18.90 -18.75
C MET A 29 -36.09 19.49 -17.40
N GLU A 30 -37.03 19.46 -16.49
CA GLU A 30 -36.77 19.82 -15.10
C GLU A 30 -36.25 18.59 -14.35
N ALA A 31 -35.12 18.78 -13.69
CA ALA A 31 -34.49 17.71 -12.89
C ALA A 31 -34.03 18.21 -11.53
N TYR A 32 -34.13 17.37 -10.53
CA TYR A 32 -33.53 17.65 -9.24
C TYR A 32 -32.03 17.35 -9.31
N ARG A 33 -31.21 18.28 -8.84
CA ARG A 33 -29.77 18.19 -8.90
C ARG A 33 -29.14 18.29 -7.51
N THR A 34 -28.45 17.25 -7.09
CA THR A 34 -27.66 17.25 -5.86
C THR A 34 -26.17 17.11 -6.18
N HIS A 35 -25.37 17.98 -5.62
CA HIS A 35 -23.92 17.97 -5.78
C HIS A 35 -23.27 17.29 -4.60
N TYR A 36 -22.56 16.19 -4.88
CA TYR A 36 -21.73 15.47 -3.93
C TYR A 36 -20.27 15.82 -4.16
N ARG A 37 -19.61 16.30 -3.10
CA ARG A 37 -18.18 16.60 -3.13
C ARG A 37 -17.50 15.92 -1.97
N TRP A 38 -16.45 15.18 -2.25
CA TRP A 38 -15.65 14.53 -1.22
C TRP A 38 -14.24 15.09 -1.22
N ASP A 39 -13.89 15.80 -0.16
CA ASP A 39 -12.55 16.32 0.07
C ASP A 39 -11.83 15.39 1.05
N ALA A 40 -10.77 14.74 0.59
CA ALA A 40 -9.96 13.83 1.39
C ALA A 40 -8.50 14.23 1.34
N GLY A 41 -7.80 14.05 2.44
CA GLY A 41 -6.37 14.29 2.53
C GLY A 41 -5.68 13.29 3.44
N LEU A 42 -4.39 13.07 3.20
CA LEU A 42 -3.54 12.23 4.02
C LEU A 42 -2.69 13.10 4.94
N THR A 43 -2.74 12.81 6.24
CA THR A 43 -1.88 13.46 7.22
C THR A 43 -1.07 12.43 7.99
N VAL A 44 0.21 12.74 8.21
CA VAL A 44 1.08 11.94 9.08
C VAL A 44 1.04 12.57 10.47
N ARG A 45 0.42 11.87 11.44
CA ARG A 45 0.33 12.34 12.82
C ARG A 45 1.66 12.21 13.58
N ASP A 46 2.35 11.09 13.33
CA ASP A 46 3.65 10.81 13.94
C ASP A 46 4.53 10.09 12.91
N TRP A 47 5.60 10.74 12.48
CA TRP A 47 6.53 10.23 11.48
C TRP A 47 7.31 9.00 11.96
N ARG A 48 7.44 8.78 13.27
CA ARG A 48 8.17 7.64 13.87
C ARG A 48 7.50 6.29 13.56
N TYR A 49 6.23 6.31 13.16
CA TYR A 49 5.48 5.11 12.80
C TYR A 49 5.57 4.76 11.31
N VAL A 50 6.33 5.55 10.54
CA VAL A 50 6.56 5.29 9.12
C VAL A 50 8.05 5.05 8.91
N VAL A 51 8.39 3.85 8.45
CA VAL A 51 9.78 3.44 8.17
C VAL A 51 9.89 3.11 6.69
N ARG A 52 10.88 3.69 6.02
CA ARG A 52 11.19 3.42 4.62
C ARG A 52 12.48 2.61 4.52
N ILE A 53 12.45 1.52 3.78
CA ILE A 53 13.63 0.79 3.33
C ILE A 53 13.85 1.21 1.88
N ALA A 54 14.98 1.84 1.61
CA ALA A 54 15.30 2.42 0.30
C ALA A 54 16.68 1.94 -0.18
N ASN A 55 17.02 2.27 -1.43
CA ASN A 55 18.30 1.94 -2.07
C ASN A 55 18.57 0.43 -2.09
N ILE A 56 17.55 -0.37 -2.37
CA ILE A 56 17.68 -1.81 -2.53
C ILE A 56 18.24 -2.06 -3.94
N ASP A 57 19.49 -2.48 -4.02
CA ASP A 57 20.07 -2.90 -5.29
C ASP A 57 19.51 -4.27 -5.68
N LYS A 58 18.61 -4.28 -6.65
CA LYS A 58 17.97 -5.51 -7.14
C LYS A 58 18.95 -6.44 -7.86
N SER A 59 19.99 -5.89 -8.49
CA SER A 59 21.00 -6.67 -9.20
C SER A 59 21.84 -7.50 -8.26
N ALA A 60 22.01 -7.03 -7.02
CA ALA A 60 22.76 -7.72 -5.96
C ALA A 60 21.89 -8.65 -5.10
N LEU A 61 20.59 -8.74 -5.35
CA LEU A 61 19.71 -9.66 -4.59
C LEU A 61 19.98 -11.10 -5.00
N ILE A 62 20.47 -11.90 -4.04
CA ILE A 62 20.77 -13.31 -4.25
C ILE A 62 19.86 -14.18 -3.38
N ARG A 63 19.52 -15.35 -3.91
CA ARG A 63 18.80 -16.39 -3.18
C ARG A 63 19.74 -17.32 -2.39
N THR A 64 20.99 -17.42 -2.84
CA THR A 64 21.92 -18.43 -2.32
C THR A 64 22.35 -18.09 -0.90
N TYR A 65 21.96 -18.94 0.03
CA TYR A 65 22.38 -18.89 1.43
C TYR A 65 23.37 -20.03 1.69
N ASN A 66 24.63 -19.70 1.90
CA ASN A 66 25.68 -20.68 2.16
C ASN A 66 26.20 -20.52 3.58
N ALA A 67 26.14 -21.59 4.36
CA ALA A 67 26.75 -21.70 5.70
C ALA A 67 26.45 -20.51 6.64
N GLY A 68 25.24 -20.00 6.62
CA GLY A 68 24.86 -18.90 7.51
C GLY A 68 25.10 -17.48 6.95
N THR A 69 25.54 -17.37 5.69
CA THR A 69 25.86 -16.07 5.11
C THR A 69 25.29 -15.91 3.70
N PHE A 70 24.70 -14.76 3.42
CA PHE A 70 24.49 -14.32 2.03
C PHE A 70 25.79 -13.75 1.49
N ALA A 71 26.22 -14.21 0.32
CA ALA A 71 27.54 -13.89 -0.22
C ALA A 71 27.71 -12.40 -0.51
N THR A 72 26.69 -11.73 -1.02
CA THR A 72 26.65 -10.29 -1.33
C THR A 72 25.21 -9.85 -1.49
N GLY A 73 24.93 -8.59 -1.18
CA GLY A 73 23.62 -7.98 -1.42
C GLY A 73 22.76 -7.79 -0.17
N ALA A 74 21.62 -7.16 -0.37
CA ALA A 74 20.69 -6.85 0.72
C ALA A 74 19.92 -8.08 1.18
N ILE A 75 19.91 -8.31 2.49
CA ILE A 75 19.09 -9.34 3.12
C ILE A 75 17.74 -8.68 3.49
N LEU A 76 16.75 -8.83 2.62
CA LEU A 76 15.46 -8.18 2.81
C LEU A 76 14.74 -8.58 4.09
N PRO A 77 14.68 -9.87 4.49
CA PRO A 77 14.06 -10.26 5.75
C PRO A 77 14.71 -9.61 6.98
N ASP A 78 16.03 -9.45 6.99
CA ASP A 78 16.73 -8.78 8.09
C ASP A 78 16.41 -7.28 8.12
N LEU A 79 16.43 -6.61 6.98
CA LEU A 79 16.06 -5.19 6.88
C LEU A 79 14.61 -4.95 7.32
N MET A 80 13.69 -5.85 6.99
CA MET A 80 12.31 -5.77 7.44
C MET A 80 12.21 -5.96 8.96
N TYR A 81 12.96 -6.88 9.52
CA TYR A 81 13.02 -7.08 10.95
C TYR A 81 13.59 -5.85 11.68
N GLN A 82 14.66 -5.26 11.16
CA GLN A 82 15.21 -4.01 11.69
C GLN A 82 14.20 -2.86 11.59
N ALA A 83 13.46 -2.76 10.49
CA ALA A 83 12.41 -1.76 10.33
C ALA A 83 11.30 -1.89 11.38
N MET A 84 10.89 -3.11 11.70
CA MET A 84 9.93 -3.37 12.77
C MET A 84 10.42 -2.86 14.14
N ARG A 85 11.71 -2.99 14.41
CA ARG A 85 12.32 -2.53 15.67
C ARG A 85 12.46 -1.02 15.76
N LYS A 86 12.46 -0.30 14.65
CA LYS A 86 12.47 1.17 14.63
C LYS A 86 11.12 1.77 15.00
N VAL A 87 10.03 1.04 14.86
CA VAL A 87 8.68 1.51 15.22
C VAL A 87 8.52 1.45 16.75
N PRO A 88 8.16 2.55 17.43
CA PRO A 88 8.09 2.60 18.89
C PRO A 88 7.09 1.60 19.49
N ASN A 89 5.95 1.41 18.87
CA ASN A 89 4.93 0.48 19.33
C ASN A 89 4.11 -0.08 18.15
N LEU A 90 4.30 -1.36 17.86
CA LEU A 90 3.57 -2.03 16.79
C LEU A 90 2.09 -2.26 17.13
N SER A 91 1.72 -2.23 18.42
CA SER A 91 0.34 -2.44 18.86
C SER A 91 -0.51 -1.18 18.81
N ALA A 92 0.09 0.01 18.58
CA ALA A 92 -0.64 1.27 18.56
C ALA A 92 -1.54 1.46 17.32
N GLY A 93 -1.41 0.57 16.33
CA GLY A 93 -2.16 0.66 15.08
C GLY A 93 -2.25 -0.68 14.36
N ARG A 94 -2.47 -0.62 13.06
CA ARG A 94 -2.47 -1.79 12.18
C ARG A 94 -1.24 -1.72 11.27
N PRO A 95 -0.08 -2.25 11.69
CA PRO A 95 1.11 -2.22 10.87
C PRO A 95 0.90 -3.04 9.59
N ALA A 96 1.49 -2.59 8.50
CA ALA A 96 1.51 -3.32 7.24
C ALA A 96 2.79 -2.95 6.47
N PHE A 97 3.34 -3.91 5.73
CA PHE A 97 4.39 -3.66 4.77
C PHE A 97 3.79 -3.36 3.41
N TYR A 98 4.29 -2.35 2.75
CA TYR A 98 3.92 -1.98 1.38
C TYR A 98 5.16 -2.11 0.50
N MET A 99 5.06 -2.91 -0.55
CA MET A 99 6.19 -3.20 -1.43
C MET A 99 5.74 -3.57 -2.85
N SER A 100 6.66 -3.45 -3.83
CA SER A 100 6.42 -3.95 -5.18
C SER A 100 6.35 -5.48 -5.22
N ARG A 101 5.79 -6.03 -6.30
CA ARG A 101 5.70 -7.48 -6.52
C ARG A 101 7.07 -8.15 -6.52
N ASP A 102 8.04 -7.50 -7.15
CA ASP A 102 9.41 -8.03 -7.25
C ASP A 102 10.05 -8.18 -5.87
N ILE A 103 9.95 -7.14 -5.04
CA ILE A 103 10.49 -7.17 -3.69
C ILE A 103 9.77 -8.23 -2.84
N ALA A 104 8.43 -8.35 -2.94
CA ALA A 104 7.70 -9.39 -2.23
C ALA A 104 8.19 -10.80 -2.63
N SER A 105 8.41 -11.04 -3.92
CA SER A 105 8.96 -12.30 -4.42
C SER A 105 10.37 -12.58 -3.85
N TRP A 106 11.23 -11.56 -3.77
CA TRP A 106 12.57 -11.73 -3.22
C TRP A 106 12.56 -11.98 -1.72
N VAL A 107 11.69 -11.32 -0.96
CA VAL A 107 11.51 -11.59 0.47
C VAL A 107 11.13 -13.05 0.70
N ALA A 108 10.16 -13.57 -0.04
CA ALA A 108 9.74 -14.97 0.07
C ALA A 108 10.88 -15.94 -0.29
N ARG A 109 11.61 -15.68 -1.36
CA ARG A 109 12.75 -16.52 -1.81
C ARG A 109 13.89 -16.54 -0.79
N GLN A 110 14.27 -15.37 -0.26
CA GLN A 110 15.34 -15.27 0.73
C GLN A 110 14.92 -15.95 2.05
N SER A 111 13.68 -15.73 2.51
CA SER A 111 13.16 -16.38 3.72
C SER A 111 13.16 -17.90 3.61
N SER A 112 12.78 -18.43 2.46
CA SER A 112 12.82 -19.87 2.18
C SER A 112 14.26 -20.40 2.17
N ALA A 113 15.21 -19.68 1.57
CA ALA A 113 16.62 -20.10 1.50
C ALA A 113 17.30 -20.09 2.87
N MET A 114 16.90 -19.22 3.78
CA MET A 114 17.41 -19.18 5.16
C MET A 114 16.90 -20.34 6.03
N GLY A 115 16.08 -21.22 5.50
CA GLY A 115 15.43 -22.27 6.31
C GLY A 115 14.38 -21.74 7.28
N ASN A 116 14.11 -20.45 7.24
CA ASN A 116 13.12 -19.78 8.08
C ASN A 116 11.84 -19.49 7.28
N ALA A 117 11.29 -20.53 6.66
CA ALA A 117 10.05 -20.44 5.90
C ALA A 117 8.87 -19.92 6.76
N ALA A 118 8.96 -20.07 8.08
CA ALA A 118 7.97 -19.53 9.01
C ALA A 118 7.98 -18.00 9.12
N ALA A 119 9.01 -17.29 8.65
CA ALA A 119 9.05 -15.85 8.68
C ALA A 119 8.03 -15.22 7.69
N VAL A 120 7.82 -15.89 6.56
CA VAL A 120 6.78 -15.51 5.59
C VAL A 120 5.71 -16.60 5.60
N THR A 121 4.55 -16.26 6.14
CA THR A 121 3.40 -17.16 6.19
C THR A 121 2.35 -16.72 5.19
N LEU A 122 1.74 -17.71 4.56
CA LEU A 122 0.54 -17.51 3.77
C LEU A 122 -0.65 -17.78 4.69
N ASP A 123 -1.33 -16.73 5.10
CA ASP A 123 -2.47 -16.85 6.00
C ASP A 123 -3.77 -16.64 5.22
N THR A 124 -4.71 -17.55 5.43
CA THR A 124 -6.04 -17.44 4.86
C THR A 124 -6.90 -16.69 5.86
N VAL A 125 -7.29 -15.47 5.53
CA VAL A 125 -8.23 -14.71 6.38
C VAL A 125 -9.59 -15.41 6.30
N ALA A 126 -9.96 -16.04 7.40
CA ALA A 126 -11.14 -16.91 7.47
C ALA A 126 -12.46 -16.23 7.08
N ALA A 127 -12.56 -14.90 7.22
CA ALA A 127 -13.77 -14.17 6.89
C ALA A 127 -14.00 -13.97 5.38
N ASP A 128 -12.92 -13.82 4.59
CA ASP A 128 -13.02 -13.47 3.16
C ASP A 128 -12.45 -14.55 2.23
N ASN A 129 -11.91 -15.64 2.77
CA ASN A 129 -11.18 -16.68 2.04
C ASN A 129 -10.06 -16.15 1.12
N LYS A 130 -9.51 -14.96 1.48
CA LYS A 130 -8.40 -14.32 0.74
C LYS A 130 -7.07 -14.71 1.36
N MET A 131 -6.18 -15.21 0.52
CA MET A 131 -4.81 -15.48 0.91
C MET A 131 -4.04 -14.16 1.09
N THR A 132 -3.47 -13.94 2.26
CA THR A 132 -2.64 -12.78 2.57
C THR A 132 -1.26 -13.24 3.01
N GLU A 133 -0.24 -12.77 2.32
CA GLU A 133 1.13 -12.99 2.74
C GLU A 133 1.44 -12.13 3.97
N ARG A 134 2.07 -12.74 4.97
CA ARG A 134 2.46 -12.05 6.21
C ARG A 134 3.92 -12.30 6.52
N PHE A 135 4.59 -11.27 6.99
CA PHE A 135 5.93 -11.37 7.55
C PHE A 135 5.86 -11.17 9.06
N HIS A 136 6.22 -12.20 9.83
CA HIS A 136 6.07 -12.20 11.29
C HIS A 136 4.68 -11.72 11.79
N GLY A 137 3.62 -12.17 11.12
CA GLY A 137 2.24 -11.79 11.46
C GLY A 137 1.77 -10.43 10.92
N ILE A 138 2.67 -9.60 10.36
CA ILE A 138 2.33 -8.33 9.74
C ILE A 138 2.00 -8.54 8.27
N PRO A 139 0.84 -8.06 7.77
CA PRO A 139 0.46 -8.26 6.38
C PRO A 139 1.40 -7.54 5.41
N MET A 140 1.76 -8.22 4.33
CA MET A 140 2.48 -7.66 3.20
C MET A 140 1.48 -7.29 2.10
N ARG A 141 1.48 -6.02 1.71
CA ARG A 141 0.59 -5.48 0.69
C ARG A 141 1.38 -5.11 -0.55
N ARG A 142 0.95 -5.62 -1.68
CA ARG A 142 1.56 -5.30 -2.98
C ARG A 142 1.03 -3.97 -3.49
N VAL A 143 1.94 -3.11 -3.94
CA VAL A 143 1.63 -1.80 -4.49
C VAL A 143 2.34 -1.68 -5.83
N ASP A 144 1.57 -1.74 -6.90
CA ASP A 144 2.12 -1.69 -8.27
C ASP A 144 2.57 -0.27 -8.69
N ALA A 145 2.13 0.75 -7.94
CA ALA A 145 2.57 2.13 -8.17
C ALA A 145 4.02 2.39 -7.69
N LEU A 146 4.62 1.47 -6.91
CA LEU A 146 6.02 1.57 -6.55
C LEU A 146 6.87 1.13 -7.75
N SER A 147 7.47 2.12 -8.43
CA SER A 147 8.31 1.85 -9.58
C SER A 147 9.53 1.00 -9.19
N PRO A 148 9.89 -0.01 -9.99
CA PRO A 148 11.12 -0.75 -9.78
C PRO A 148 12.37 0.05 -10.17
N ASP A 149 12.23 1.17 -10.88
CA ASP A 149 13.31 1.93 -11.50
C ASP A 149 13.46 3.34 -10.90
N GLU A 150 13.13 3.48 -9.61
CA GLU A 150 13.37 4.74 -8.91
C GLU A 150 14.88 5.03 -8.77
N ALA A 151 15.25 6.30 -8.93
CA ALA A 151 16.61 6.74 -8.69
C ALA A 151 17.01 6.53 -7.21
N ALA A 152 18.28 6.21 -6.98
CA ALA A 152 18.78 6.08 -5.62
C ALA A 152 18.61 7.40 -4.84
N LEU A 153 18.23 7.28 -3.59
CA LEU A 153 18.18 8.42 -2.68
C LEU A 153 19.61 8.82 -2.28
N THR A 154 19.94 10.07 -2.45
CA THR A 154 21.17 10.69 -1.97
C THR A 154 21.00 11.23 -0.56
#